data_27d21734a2936421e4c7884e4ffa3e1e
#
_entry.id   27d21734a2936421e4c7884e4ffa3e1e
#
_cell.length_a   1.000
_cell.length_b   1.000
_cell.length_c   1.000
_cell.angle_alpha   90.00
_cell.angle_beta   90.00
_cell.angle_gamma   90.00
#
_symmetry.space_group_name_H-M   'P 1'
#
loop_
_entity.id
_entity.type
_entity.pdbx_description
1 polymer ?
#
loop_
_entity_poly.entity_id
_entity_poly.type
_entity_poly.pdbx_seq_one_letter_code
_entity_poly.pdbx_strand_id
1 'polypeptide(L)'
;MPEIKNNFLQGKMNRDLDDRILPNGQYREAFNITVAKSDSSNVGAVQSIKGNDYLYSSGVLSLGADVDTIGYYAHSITGEIFWFVTNFTGTTSDETKNFTVAASNKLCRIYYYKVGSSNQPVLLVNSFRLNFSKIHPILHVNIIDDLLFWTDNYNQPRRINIKT
;
A
#
# COMPACT_ATOMS: atom_id res chain seq x y z
N MET A 1 29.40 28.54 -30.65
CA MET A 1 29.84 27.42 -29.83
C MET A 1 29.10 26.19 -30.30
N PRO A 2 29.74 25.03 -30.43
CA PRO A 2 29.01 23.81 -30.76
C PRO A 2 28.07 23.47 -29.62
N GLU A 3 26.78 23.32 -29.92
CA GLU A 3 25.76 22.92 -28.95
C GLU A 3 25.85 21.40 -28.76
N ILE A 4 26.17 20.96 -27.54
CA ILE A 4 26.18 19.53 -27.21
C ILE A 4 24.76 19.14 -26.83
N LYS A 5 24.09 18.39 -27.69
CA LYS A 5 22.77 17.81 -27.39
C LYS A 5 22.95 16.42 -26.83
N ASN A 6 22.67 16.24 -25.55
CA ASN A 6 22.56 14.93 -24.94
C ASN A 6 21.13 14.41 -25.13
N ASN A 7 20.98 13.23 -25.71
CA ASN A 7 19.73 12.52 -25.76
C ASN A 7 19.86 11.19 -25.02
N PHE A 8 18.79 10.73 -24.41
CA PHE A 8 18.77 9.48 -23.63
C PHE A 8 17.94 8.39 -24.31
N LEU A 9 17.91 8.39 -25.63
CA LEU A 9 17.10 7.45 -26.44
C LEU A 9 17.39 5.98 -26.14
N GLN A 10 18.63 5.64 -25.79
CA GLN A 10 18.99 4.27 -25.44
C GLN A 10 18.46 3.86 -24.06
N GLY A 11 18.24 4.81 -23.16
CA GLY A 11 17.74 4.56 -21.81
C GLY A 11 18.57 3.55 -21.01
N LYS A 12 19.86 3.46 -21.30
CA LYS A 12 20.77 2.50 -20.68
C LYS A 12 21.65 3.18 -19.64
N MET A 13 21.64 2.65 -18.42
CA MET A 13 22.57 3.05 -17.37
C MET A 13 23.86 2.25 -17.51
N ASN A 14 25.01 2.94 -17.51
CA ASN A 14 26.32 2.36 -17.64
C ASN A 14 27.27 2.93 -16.57
N ARG A 15 27.55 2.15 -15.55
CA ARG A 15 28.40 2.54 -14.41
C ARG A 15 29.87 2.20 -14.61
N ASP A 16 30.18 1.34 -15.58
CA ASP A 16 31.52 0.80 -15.76
C ASP A 16 32.45 1.76 -16.52
N LEU A 17 31.87 2.69 -17.28
CA LEU A 17 32.63 3.63 -18.07
C LEU A 17 32.83 4.98 -17.34
N ASP A 18 33.97 5.60 -17.60
CA ASP A 18 34.23 6.98 -17.20
C ASP A 18 33.28 7.94 -17.93
N ASP A 19 32.91 9.05 -17.27
CA ASP A 19 31.97 10.06 -17.79
C ASP A 19 32.43 10.64 -19.14
N ARG A 20 33.75 10.67 -19.38
CA ARG A 20 34.35 11.24 -20.60
C ARG A 20 34.17 10.36 -21.83
N ILE A 21 33.99 9.06 -21.63
CA ILE A 21 33.88 8.06 -22.71
C ILE A 21 32.50 7.45 -22.78
N LEU A 22 31.55 7.98 -22.00
CA LEU A 22 30.17 7.50 -22.00
C LEU A 22 29.53 7.75 -23.37
N PRO A 23 29.01 6.72 -24.05
CA PRO A 23 28.35 6.90 -25.34
C PRO A 23 27.12 7.81 -25.23
N ASN A 24 26.89 8.63 -26.25
CA ASN A 24 25.69 9.45 -26.30
C ASN A 24 24.43 8.56 -26.26
N GLY A 25 23.49 8.92 -25.42
CA GLY A 25 22.26 8.13 -25.22
C GLY A 25 22.31 7.24 -23.97
N GLN A 26 23.46 7.14 -23.30
CA GLN A 26 23.62 6.45 -22.04
C GLN A 26 23.82 7.45 -20.90
N TYR A 27 23.55 7.02 -19.67
CA TYR A 27 23.78 7.81 -18.47
C TYR A 27 24.44 6.95 -17.37
N ARG A 28 25.22 7.59 -16.52
CA ARG A 28 25.93 6.88 -15.43
C ARG A 28 25.09 6.69 -14.19
N GLU A 29 24.35 7.73 -13.82
CA GLU A 29 23.48 7.72 -12.65
C GLU A 29 22.19 8.47 -12.96
N ALA A 30 21.11 7.96 -12.42
CA ALA A 30 19.81 8.58 -12.48
C ALA A 30 19.01 8.24 -11.25
N PHE A 31 18.43 9.24 -10.61
CA PHE A 31 17.58 9.10 -9.44
C PHE A 31 16.18 9.60 -9.75
N ASN A 32 15.18 8.78 -9.46
CA ASN A 32 13.77 9.15 -9.60
C ASN A 32 13.38 9.65 -11.01
N ILE A 33 14.03 9.13 -12.04
CA ILE A 33 13.68 9.42 -13.42
C ILE A 33 13.30 8.16 -14.20
N THR A 34 12.46 8.33 -15.18
CA THR A 34 12.16 7.35 -16.22
C THR A 34 12.38 7.97 -17.60
N VAL A 35 12.84 7.17 -18.53
CA VAL A 35 13.00 7.57 -19.92
C VAL A 35 11.86 6.93 -20.74
N ALA A 36 11.06 7.75 -21.38
CA ALA A 36 9.94 7.28 -22.19
C ALA A 36 10.47 6.48 -23.40
N LYS A 37 10.00 5.24 -23.52
CA LYS A 37 10.35 4.31 -24.61
C LYS A 37 9.16 4.04 -25.53
N SER A 38 8.05 4.76 -25.37
CA SER A 38 6.86 4.53 -26.18
C SER A 38 6.99 5.12 -27.58
N ASP A 39 6.27 4.58 -28.53
CA ASP A 39 6.20 5.05 -29.93
C ASP A 39 5.46 6.39 -30.09
N SER A 40 5.17 7.06 -28.99
CA SER A 40 4.57 8.40 -28.99
C SER A 40 5.63 9.48 -29.23
N SER A 41 5.19 10.70 -29.53
CA SER A 41 6.05 11.86 -29.82
C SER A 41 7.07 12.21 -28.72
N ASN A 42 7.01 11.56 -27.57
CA ASN A 42 7.86 11.82 -26.40
C ASN A 42 8.94 10.75 -26.19
N VAL A 43 9.32 10.01 -27.22
CA VAL A 43 10.41 9.02 -27.12
C VAL A 43 11.70 9.69 -26.71
N GLY A 44 12.37 9.16 -25.69
CA GLY A 44 13.60 9.73 -25.13
C GLY A 44 13.39 10.90 -24.18
N ALA A 45 12.17 11.31 -23.90
CA ALA A 45 11.89 12.30 -22.88
C ALA A 45 12.23 11.76 -21.49
N VAL A 46 12.93 12.57 -20.72
CA VAL A 46 13.22 12.29 -19.31
C VAL A 46 12.10 12.84 -18.44
N GLN A 47 11.51 12.00 -17.63
CA GLN A 47 10.41 12.36 -16.74
C GLN A 47 10.75 11.94 -15.31
N SER A 48 10.26 12.69 -14.33
CA SER A 48 10.29 12.22 -12.94
C SER A 48 9.42 10.98 -12.78
N ILE A 49 9.86 10.02 -11.98
CA ILE A 49 8.99 8.91 -11.57
C ILE A 49 7.81 9.52 -10.83
N LYS A 50 6.61 9.14 -11.26
CA LYS A 50 5.39 9.59 -10.61
C LYS A 50 5.43 9.17 -9.14
N GLY A 51 5.27 10.13 -8.24
CA GLY A 51 5.15 9.87 -6.81
C GLY A 51 3.86 9.12 -6.48
N ASN A 52 3.73 8.75 -5.21
CA ASN A 52 2.49 8.19 -4.72
C ASN A 52 1.41 9.29 -4.68
N ASP A 53 0.27 9.00 -5.27
CA ASP A 53 -0.89 9.86 -5.12
C ASP A 53 -1.58 9.55 -3.80
N TYR A 54 -2.01 10.58 -3.09
CA TYR A 54 -2.87 10.41 -1.93
C TYR A 54 -4.21 9.82 -2.39
N LEU A 55 -4.54 8.63 -1.95
CA LEU A 55 -5.89 8.07 -2.15
C LEU A 55 -6.94 8.92 -1.44
N TYR A 56 -6.50 9.82 -0.56
CA TYR A 56 -7.38 10.47 0.36
C TYR A 56 -6.84 11.83 0.84
N SER A 57 -7.58 12.89 0.62
CA SER A 57 -7.34 14.21 1.23
C SER A 57 -8.28 14.41 2.42
N SER A 58 -7.67 14.54 3.58
CA SER A 58 -8.18 15.02 4.87
C SER A 58 -9.63 14.69 5.28
N GLY A 59 -9.78 13.89 6.29
CA GLY A 59 -10.97 13.85 7.17
C GLY A 59 -11.80 12.57 7.20
N VAL A 60 -11.74 11.67 6.22
CA VAL A 60 -12.60 10.46 6.19
C VAL A 60 -11.98 9.26 6.91
N LEU A 61 -10.66 9.12 6.85
CA LEU A 61 -9.97 8.15 7.67
C LEU A 61 -9.44 8.83 8.94
N SER A 62 -10.33 9.31 9.80
CA SER A 62 -9.92 9.62 11.18
C SER A 62 -9.50 8.30 11.83
N LEU A 63 -8.27 7.89 11.54
CA LEU A 63 -7.70 6.65 12.12
C LEU A 63 -7.57 6.77 13.63
N GLY A 64 -7.64 8.00 14.16
CA GLY A 64 -7.33 8.26 15.55
C GLY A 64 -5.82 8.33 15.79
N ALA A 65 -5.43 8.76 16.97
CA ALA A 65 -4.03 8.73 17.38
C ALA A 65 -3.58 7.27 17.58
N ASP A 66 -2.33 7.00 17.22
CA ASP A 66 -1.66 5.73 17.53
C ASP A 66 -2.26 4.48 16.86
N VAL A 67 -2.76 4.61 15.64
CA VAL A 67 -3.31 3.49 14.85
C VAL A 67 -2.27 2.99 13.85
N ASP A 68 -2.00 1.68 13.87
CA ASP A 68 -1.10 1.01 12.93
C ASP A 68 -1.86 0.06 12.01
N THR A 69 -1.34 -0.08 10.80
CA THR A 69 -1.79 -1.13 9.88
C THR A 69 -1.05 -2.43 10.20
N ILE A 70 -1.80 -3.44 10.61
CA ILE A 70 -1.27 -4.75 11.00
C ILE A 70 -1.29 -5.80 9.87
N GLY A 71 -1.87 -5.46 8.75
CA GLY A 71 -1.87 -6.29 7.56
C GLY A 71 -2.70 -5.70 6.43
N TYR A 72 -2.44 -6.18 5.22
CA TYR A 72 -3.18 -5.79 4.03
C TYR A 72 -3.29 -6.95 3.04
N TYR A 73 -4.24 -6.84 2.14
CA TYR A 73 -4.40 -7.74 1.02
C TYR A 73 -4.83 -6.96 -0.22
N ALA A 74 -4.11 -7.18 -1.32
CA ALA A 74 -4.44 -6.62 -2.62
C ALA A 74 -4.86 -7.75 -3.57
N HIS A 75 -6.13 -7.75 -3.97
CA HIS A 75 -6.66 -8.70 -4.93
C HIS A 75 -6.39 -8.19 -6.34
N SER A 76 -5.36 -8.72 -6.99
CA SER A 76 -4.83 -8.22 -8.27
C SER A 76 -5.82 -8.31 -9.44
N ILE A 77 -6.74 -9.27 -9.43
CA ILE A 77 -7.71 -9.48 -10.51
C ILE A 77 -8.80 -8.41 -10.48
N THR A 78 -9.33 -8.09 -9.31
CA THR A 78 -10.43 -7.12 -9.15
C THR A 78 -9.95 -5.72 -8.84
N GLY A 79 -8.67 -5.55 -8.51
CA GLY A 79 -8.10 -4.27 -8.06
C GLY A 79 -8.60 -3.83 -6.68
N GLU A 80 -8.98 -4.78 -5.85
CA GLU A 80 -9.51 -4.51 -4.52
C GLU A 80 -8.41 -4.59 -3.48
N ILE A 81 -8.40 -3.65 -2.55
CA ILE A 81 -7.42 -3.57 -1.48
C ILE A 81 -8.17 -3.55 -0.15
N PHE A 82 -7.73 -4.41 0.75
CA PHE A 82 -8.22 -4.49 2.12
C PHE A 82 -7.06 -4.24 3.07
N TRP A 83 -7.29 -3.48 4.15
CA TRP A 83 -6.30 -3.32 5.20
C TRP A 83 -6.91 -3.32 6.58
N PHE A 84 -6.14 -3.84 7.49
CA PHE A 84 -6.51 -4.13 8.86
C PHE A 84 -5.76 -3.18 9.78
N VAL A 85 -6.47 -2.47 10.62
CA VAL A 85 -5.85 -1.46 11.49
C VAL A 85 -6.29 -1.63 12.93
N THR A 86 -5.38 -1.29 13.84
CA THR A 86 -5.65 -1.25 15.28
C THR A 86 -4.77 -0.23 15.99
N ASN A 87 -5.27 0.32 17.08
CA ASN A 87 -4.49 1.12 18.02
C ASN A 87 -4.02 0.30 19.25
N PHE A 88 -4.37 -0.98 19.31
CA PHE A 88 -4.16 -1.79 20.49
C PHE A 88 -2.83 -2.54 20.44
N THR A 89 -2.06 -2.44 21.53
CA THR A 89 -0.81 -3.16 21.76
C THR A 89 -0.97 -3.95 23.07
N GLY A 90 -1.84 -4.95 23.05
CA GLY A 90 -2.09 -5.75 24.24
C GLY A 90 -1.17 -6.96 24.35
N THR A 91 -0.94 -7.40 25.57
CA THR A 91 -0.35 -8.69 25.85
C THR A 91 -1.43 -9.77 25.89
N THR A 92 -1.02 -11.01 25.71
CA THR A 92 -1.91 -12.18 25.67
C THR A 92 -2.83 -12.32 26.90
N SER A 93 -2.45 -11.78 28.05
CA SER A 93 -3.27 -11.81 29.26
C SER A 93 -4.47 -10.88 29.23
N ASP A 94 -4.40 -9.79 28.48
CA ASP A 94 -5.46 -8.78 28.42
C ASP A 94 -6.51 -9.11 27.35
N GLU A 95 -6.14 -9.96 26.41
CA GLU A 95 -6.92 -10.21 25.21
C GLU A 95 -8.01 -11.26 25.39
N THR A 96 -7.85 -12.16 26.33
CA THR A 96 -8.72 -13.35 26.41
C THR A 96 -9.90 -13.21 27.36
N LYS A 97 -9.91 -12.26 28.25
CA LYS A 97 -10.85 -12.33 29.39
C LYS A 97 -11.73 -11.12 29.67
N ASN A 98 -11.45 -9.94 29.14
CA ASN A 98 -12.26 -8.77 29.48
C ASN A 98 -12.67 -7.94 28.25
N PHE A 99 -13.71 -8.41 27.58
CA PHE A 99 -14.42 -7.62 26.59
C PHE A 99 -15.16 -6.39 27.19
N THR A 100 -15.07 -6.15 28.47
CA THR A 100 -16.01 -5.24 29.14
C THR A 100 -15.46 -3.87 29.48
N VAL A 101 -14.18 -3.67 29.73
CA VAL A 101 -13.69 -2.36 30.21
C VAL A 101 -12.57 -1.78 29.36
N ALA A 102 -11.65 -2.56 28.87
CA ALA A 102 -10.60 -2.10 27.95
C ALA A 102 -11.10 -1.88 26.51
N ALA A 103 -12.29 -2.33 26.22
CA ALA A 103 -12.88 -2.33 24.89
C ALA A 103 -13.29 -0.93 24.38
N SER A 104 -13.56 0.01 25.25
CA SER A 104 -14.06 1.33 24.84
C SER A 104 -13.04 2.15 24.04
N ASN A 105 -11.74 1.89 24.24
CA ASN A 105 -10.66 2.58 23.54
C ASN A 105 -9.96 1.71 22.49
N LYS A 106 -10.31 0.42 22.39
CA LYS A 106 -9.73 -0.50 21.41
C LYS A 106 -10.37 -0.32 20.05
N LEU A 107 -9.61 0.19 19.15
CA LEU A 107 -10.02 0.40 17.78
C LEU A 107 -9.49 -0.75 16.92
N CYS A 108 -10.40 -1.53 16.33
CA CYS A 108 -10.08 -2.56 15.36
C CYS A 108 -10.97 -2.36 14.15
N ARG A 109 -10.37 -2.13 12.98
CA ARG A 109 -11.12 -1.81 11.77
C ARG A 109 -10.59 -2.56 10.56
N ILE A 110 -11.46 -2.79 9.60
CA ILE A 110 -11.13 -3.30 8.27
C ILE A 110 -11.63 -2.28 7.28
N TYR A 111 -10.74 -1.82 6.42
CA TYR A 111 -11.04 -0.90 5.33
C TYR A 111 -10.96 -1.60 3.99
N TYR A 112 -11.69 -1.08 3.04
CA TYR A 112 -11.76 -1.55 1.67
C TYR A 112 -11.61 -0.38 0.70
N TYR A 113 -10.91 -0.61 -0.39
CA TYR A 113 -10.81 0.31 -1.50
C TYR A 113 -10.71 -0.46 -2.82
N LYS A 114 -11.38 0.05 -3.86
CA LYS A 114 -11.26 -0.47 -5.22
C LYS A 114 -10.46 0.50 -6.08
N VAL A 115 -9.35 0.04 -6.64
CA VAL A 115 -8.47 0.82 -7.51
C VAL A 115 -9.24 1.25 -8.76
N GLY A 116 -9.08 2.53 -9.12
CA GLY A 116 -9.78 3.10 -10.28
C GLY A 116 -11.24 3.50 -10.02
N SER A 117 -11.75 3.28 -8.81
CA SER A 117 -13.03 3.87 -8.42
C SER A 117 -12.83 5.33 -8.01
N SER A 118 -13.81 6.17 -8.30
CA SER A 118 -13.86 7.54 -7.78
C SER A 118 -14.24 7.61 -6.30
N ASN A 119 -14.57 6.45 -5.71
CA ASN A 119 -15.00 6.35 -4.33
C ASN A 119 -13.80 6.37 -3.38
N GLN A 120 -14.04 6.91 -2.22
CA GLN A 120 -13.06 6.89 -1.14
C GLN A 120 -13.00 5.50 -0.48
N PRO A 121 -11.93 5.21 0.28
CA PRO A 121 -11.89 4.01 1.09
C PRO A 121 -13.10 3.87 2.00
N VAL A 122 -13.65 2.69 2.06
CA VAL A 122 -14.86 2.35 2.84
C VAL A 122 -14.46 1.60 4.10
N LEU A 123 -15.07 1.98 5.21
CA LEU A 123 -14.96 1.23 6.46
C LEU A 123 -15.92 0.04 6.41
N LEU A 124 -15.39 -1.18 6.25
CA LEU A 124 -16.20 -2.39 6.22
C LEU A 124 -16.65 -2.82 7.63
N VAL A 125 -15.72 -2.83 8.56
CA VAL A 125 -15.98 -3.27 9.93
C VAL A 125 -15.26 -2.37 10.91
N ASN A 126 -15.99 -1.98 11.96
CA ASN A 126 -15.46 -1.33 13.14
C ASN A 126 -15.97 -2.06 14.37
N SER A 127 -15.15 -2.91 14.94
CA SER A 127 -15.56 -3.68 16.11
C SER A 127 -14.36 -4.14 16.93
N PHE A 128 -14.38 -3.87 18.23
CA PHE A 128 -13.40 -4.40 19.16
C PHE A 128 -13.37 -5.94 19.22
N ARG A 129 -14.46 -6.59 18.79
CA ARG A 129 -14.54 -8.06 18.71
C ARG A 129 -13.62 -8.67 17.66
N LEU A 130 -13.09 -7.86 16.75
CA LEU A 130 -12.03 -8.30 15.83
C LEU A 130 -10.76 -8.68 16.55
N ASN A 131 -10.60 -8.16 17.77
CA ASN A 131 -9.51 -8.50 18.67
C ASN A 131 -8.10 -8.38 18.03
N PHE A 132 -7.92 -7.38 17.20
CA PHE A 132 -6.64 -7.08 16.57
C PHE A 132 -5.64 -6.54 17.58
N SER A 133 -4.36 -6.86 17.39
CA SER A 133 -3.26 -6.33 18.18
C SER A 133 -2.05 -6.06 17.29
N LYS A 134 -1.31 -5.00 17.60
CA LYS A 134 -0.08 -4.63 16.86
C LYS A 134 1.01 -5.71 16.94
N ILE A 135 1.01 -6.52 18.01
CA ILE A 135 1.96 -7.63 18.17
C ILE A 135 1.57 -8.90 17.39
N HIS A 136 0.35 -8.95 16.87
CA HIS A 136 -0.17 -10.07 16.08
C HIS A 136 -0.58 -9.59 14.67
N PRO A 137 0.37 -9.48 13.73
CA PRO A 137 0.07 -9.05 12.39
C PRO A 137 -0.82 -10.07 11.65
N ILE A 138 -1.62 -9.59 10.72
CA ILE A 138 -2.39 -10.44 9.82
C ILE A 138 -1.42 -11.08 8.83
N LEU A 139 -1.24 -12.41 8.94
CA LEU A 139 -0.25 -13.16 8.17
C LEU A 139 -0.80 -13.62 6.82
N HIS A 140 -2.06 -14.05 6.81
CA HIS A 140 -2.68 -14.57 5.61
C HIS A 140 -4.10 -14.00 5.45
N VAL A 141 -4.37 -13.56 4.24
CA VAL A 141 -5.69 -13.09 3.81
C VAL A 141 -6.02 -13.71 2.48
N ASN A 142 -7.24 -14.12 2.28
CA ASN A 142 -7.75 -14.62 1.03
C ASN A 142 -9.20 -14.21 0.82
N ILE A 143 -9.61 -14.16 -0.45
CA ILE A 143 -10.99 -13.91 -0.84
C ILE A 143 -11.48 -15.11 -1.64
N ILE A 144 -12.61 -15.66 -1.23
CA ILE A 144 -13.32 -16.71 -1.95
C ILE A 144 -14.75 -16.22 -2.15
N ASP A 145 -15.13 -16.02 -3.39
CA ASP A 145 -16.39 -15.36 -3.77
C ASP A 145 -16.51 -13.98 -3.09
N ASP A 146 -17.47 -13.80 -2.21
CA ASP A 146 -17.74 -12.57 -1.47
C ASP A 146 -17.29 -12.64 0.00
N LEU A 147 -16.49 -13.66 0.33
CA LEU A 147 -16.00 -13.87 1.70
C LEU A 147 -14.54 -13.54 1.81
N LEU A 148 -14.22 -12.59 2.67
CA LEU A 148 -12.86 -12.25 3.08
C LEU A 148 -12.48 -13.08 4.29
N PHE A 149 -11.42 -13.87 4.15
CA PHE A 149 -10.84 -14.75 5.18
C PHE A 149 -9.52 -14.16 5.66
N TRP A 150 -9.22 -14.25 6.95
CA TRP A 150 -7.90 -13.86 7.50
C TRP A 150 -7.52 -14.65 8.74
N THR A 151 -6.22 -14.64 9.02
CA THR A 151 -5.63 -15.19 10.25
C THR A 151 -4.46 -14.33 10.73
N ASP A 152 -4.36 -14.16 12.03
CA ASP A 152 -3.30 -13.45 12.74
C ASP A 152 -2.48 -14.39 13.62
N ASN A 153 -2.66 -15.70 13.49
CA ASN A 153 -2.03 -16.73 14.31
C ASN A 153 -2.26 -16.58 15.83
N TYR A 154 -3.21 -15.77 16.21
CA TYR A 154 -3.60 -15.54 17.59
C TYR A 154 -5.08 -15.85 17.82
N ASN A 155 -5.93 -15.24 17.05
CA ASN A 155 -7.37 -15.52 17.03
C ASN A 155 -7.66 -16.74 16.14
N GLN A 156 -8.82 -17.34 16.33
CA GLN A 156 -9.32 -18.32 15.37
C GLN A 156 -9.46 -17.69 13.99
N PRO A 157 -9.22 -18.44 12.89
CA PRO A 157 -9.47 -17.94 11.54
C PRO A 157 -10.87 -17.38 11.40
N ARG A 158 -10.97 -16.22 10.79
CA ARG A 158 -12.21 -15.45 10.68
C ARG A 158 -12.59 -15.18 9.26
N ARG A 159 -13.87 -14.90 9.05
CA ARG A 159 -14.40 -14.49 7.75
C ARG A 159 -15.50 -13.45 7.91
N ILE A 160 -15.65 -12.60 6.91
CA ILE A 160 -16.78 -11.69 6.76
C ILE A 160 -17.28 -11.71 5.32
N ASN A 161 -18.54 -11.38 5.12
CA ASN A 161 -19.06 -11.07 3.80
C ASN A 161 -18.72 -9.63 3.46
N ILE A 162 -18.13 -9.38 2.27
CA ILE A 162 -17.72 -8.06 1.79
C ILE A 162 -18.77 -7.39 0.89
N LYS A 163 -19.77 -8.15 0.44
CA LYS A 163 -20.96 -7.63 -0.23
C LYS A 163 -22.12 -7.62 0.75
N THR A 164 -22.55 -6.45 1.09
CA THR A 164 -23.82 -6.18 1.79
C THR A 164 -24.78 -5.46 0.87
#